data_8b9489428f5e20ff043f9025262d7162
#
_entry.id   8b9489428f5e20ff043f9025262d7162
#
_cell.length_a   1.000
_cell.length_b   1.000
_cell.length_c   1.000
_cell.angle_alpha   90.00
_cell.angle_beta   90.00
_cell.angle_gamma   90.00
#
_symmetry.space_group_name_H-M   'P 1'
#
loop_
_entity.id
_entity.type
_entity.pdbx_description
1 polymer ?
#
loop_
_entity_poly.entity_id
_entity_poly.type
_entity_poly.pdbx_seq_one_letter_code
_entity_poly.pdbx_strand_id
1 'polypeptide(L)'
;MTDFQSEQEFREVMDRTFSLMSEDPEIGPKLRDADTPQRFEFTDLDLVVNIRAGGPDEENLVWEWSDDVDWEPKVKMAMSSQTANRYFQGKENVAIAIARRRIKAGGDVKAALAIIPITKPLFAHYRKMIAADYPHLEV
;
A
#
# COMPACT_ATOMS: atom_id res chain seq x y z
N MET A 1 -10.85 14.41 -12.71
CA MET A 1 -10.73 14.13 -11.28
C MET A 1 -10.11 12.78 -11.06
N THR A 2 -9.24 12.69 -10.07
CA THR A 2 -8.46 11.48 -9.78
C THR A 2 -9.01 10.73 -8.56
N ASP A 3 -10.31 10.90 -8.29
CA ASP A 3 -10.94 10.31 -7.14
C ASP A 3 -11.51 8.93 -7.45
N PHE A 4 -11.43 8.02 -6.48
CA PHE A 4 -12.12 6.74 -6.56
C PHE A 4 -13.63 6.96 -6.56
N GLN A 5 -14.33 6.21 -7.39
CA GLN A 5 -15.79 6.35 -7.56
C GLN A 5 -16.56 5.77 -6.38
N SER A 6 -15.96 4.82 -5.67
CA SER A 6 -16.58 4.15 -4.52
C SER A 6 -15.52 3.52 -3.63
N GLU A 7 -15.90 3.18 -2.42
CA GLU A 7 -15.11 2.38 -1.50
C GLU A 7 -14.75 1.03 -2.13
N GLN A 8 -15.70 0.41 -2.82
CA GLN A 8 -15.49 -0.87 -3.48
C GLN A 8 -14.43 -0.78 -4.56
N GLU A 9 -14.43 0.27 -5.36
CA GLU A 9 -13.41 0.50 -6.39
C GLU A 9 -12.02 0.63 -5.76
N PHE A 10 -11.92 1.38 -4.66
CA PHE A 10 -10.66 1.54 -3.94
C PHE A 10 -10.13 0.20 -3.45
N ARG A 11 -10.98 -0.59 -2.81
CA ARG A 11 -10.59 -1.92 -2.32
C ARG A 11 -10.15 -2.83 -3.46
N GLU A 12 -10.86 -2.81 -4.58
CA GLU A 12 -10.52 -3.59 -5.76
C GLU A 12 -9.14 -3.21 -6.31
N VAL A 13 -8.87 -1.91 -6.45
CA VAL A 13 -7.58 -1.42 -6.93
C VAL A 13 -6.46 -1.81 -5.96
N MET A 14 -6.68 -1.67 -4.66
CA MET A 14 -5.67 -2.02 -3.67
C MET A 14 -5.43 -3.53 -3.60
N ASP A 15 -6.48 -4.34 -3.68
CA ASP A 15 -6.33 -5.81 -3.70
C ASP A 15 -5.50 -6.25 -4.90
N ARG A 16 -5.75 -5.67 -6.07
CA ARG A 16 -4.95 -5.94 -7.27
C ARG A 16 -3.50 -5.49 -7.08
N THR A 17 -3.30 -4.35 -6.43
CA THR A 17 -1.97 -3.80 -6.17
C THR A 17 -1.17 -4.72 -5.23
N PHE A 18 -1.79 -5.17 -4.14
CA PHE A 18 -1.14 -6.08 -3.21
C PHE A 18 -0.84 -7.44 -3.86
N SER A 19 -1.74 -7.93 -4.71
CA SER A 19 -1.50 -9.15 -5.48
C SER A 19 -0.31 -9.00 -6.44
N LEU A 20 -0.21 -7.87 -7.13
CA LEU A 20 0.93 -7.58 -8.00
C LEU A 20 2.24 -7.61 -7.21
N MET A 21 2.25 -6.99 -6.02
CA MET A 21 3.44 -7.00 -5.17
C MET A 21 3.81 -8.41 -4.71
N SER A 22 2.82 -9.17 -4.25
CA SER A 22 3.02 -10.52 -3.72
C SER A 22 3.51 -11.50 -4.79
N GLU A 23 2.99 -11.37 -6.00
CA GLU A 23 3.28 -12.28 -7.11
C GLU A 23 4.53 -11.90 -7.90
N ASP A 24 5.01 -10.66 -7.76
CA ASP A 24 6.19 -10.20 -8.49
C ASP A 24 7.42 -10.97 -7.99
N PRO A 25 8.20 -11.58 -8.91
CA PRO A 25 9.33 -12.42 -8.51
C PRO A 25 10.48 -11.66 -7.86
N GLU A 26 10.51 -10.35 -7.96
CA GLU A 26 11.51 -9.50 -7.31
C GLU A 26 10.96 -8.86 -6.03
N ILE A 27 9.78 -8.23 -6.13
CA ILE A 27 9.18 -7.49 -5.01
C ILE A 27 8.68 -8.42 -3.92
N GLY A 28 7.96 -9.48 -4.29
CA GLY A 28 7.32 -10.40 -3.34
C GLY A 28 8.29 -11.01 -2.35
N PRO A 29 9.38 -11.68 -2.82
CA PRO A 29 10.37 -12.27 -1.91
C PRO A 29 11.06 -11.23 -1.03
N LYS A 30 11.35 -10.05 -1.55
CA LYS A 30 11.99 -8.98 -0.75
C LYS A 30 11.10 -8.47 0.36
N LEU A 31 9.81 -8.31 0.09
CA LEU A 31 8.84 -7.90 1.12
C LEU A 31 8.65 -8.99 2.16
N ARG A 32 8.65 -10.25 1.74
CA ARG A 32 8.60 -11.38 2.66
C ARG A 32 9.81 -11.41 3.59
N ASP A 33 11.00 -11.21 3.03
CA ASP A 33 12.25 -11.20 3.80
C ASP A 33 12.32 -10.00 4.76
N ALA A 34 11.76 -8.86 4.37
CA ALA A 34 11.69 -7.68 5.23
C ALA A 34 10.82 -7.93 6.47
N ASP A 35 9.83 -8.81 6.36
CA ASP A 35 8.97 -9.25 7.45
C ASP A 35 8.48 -8.07 8.31
N THR A 36 7.85 -7.10 7.64
CA THR A 36 7.38 -5.88 8.29
C THR A 36 5.87 -5.81 8.23
N PRO A 37 5.15 -6.22 9.30
CA PRO A 37 3.69 -6.09 9.32
C PRO A 37 3.29 -4.61 9.35
N GLN A 38 2.31 -4.25 8.53
CA GLN A 38 1.90 -2.88 8.31
C GLN A 38 0.40 -2.72 8.47
N ARG A 39 0.00 -1.57 8.99
CA ARG A 39 -1.41 -1.16 9.05
C ARG A 39 -1.56 0.15 8.30
N PHE A 40 -2.48 0.16 7.33
CA PHE A 40 -2.84 1.37 6.58
C PHE A 40 -4.27 1.77 6.89
N GLU A 41 -4.47 3.03 7.25
CA GLU A 41 -5.79 3.63 7.44
C GLU A 41 -6.02 4.64 6.32
N PHE A 42 -7.13 4.49 5.61
CA PHE A 42 -7.53 5.42 4.53
C PHE A 42 -8.65 6.30 5.06
N THR A 43 -8.26 7.48 5.52
CA THR A 43 -9.08 8.34 6.39
C THR A 43 -10.33 8.90 5.72
N ASP A 44 -10.30 9.10 4.40
CA ASP A 44 -11.45 9.62 3.65
C ASP A 44 -12.51 8.56 3.35
N LEU A 45 -12.14 7.27 3.47
CA LEU A 45 -13.05 6.15 3.19
C LEU A 45 -13.36 5.31 4.43
N ASP A 46 -12.75 5.65 5.56
CA ASP A 46 -12.90 4.91 6.82
C ASP A 46 -12.59 3.42 6.65
N LEU A 47 -11.51 3.13 5.93
CA LEU A 47 -11.05 1.77 5.66
C LEU A 47 -9.70 1.51 6.32
N VAL A 48 -9.53 0.29 6.81
CA VAL A 48 -8.27 -0.17 7.38
C VAL A 48 -7.89 -1.49 6.72
N VAL A 49 -6.62 -1.62 6.33
CA VAL A 49 -6.04 -2.87 5.86
C VAL A 49 -4.79 -3.18 6.67
N ASN A 50 -4.66 -4.42 7.09
CA ASN A 50 -3.45 -4.92 7.74
C ASN A 50 -2.76 -5.89 6.79
N ILE A 51 -1.45 -5.71 6.60
CA ILE A 51 -0.64 -6.48 5.65
C ILE A 51 0.54 -7.08 6.41
N ARG A 52 0.82 -8.37 6.19
CA ARG A 52 1.98 -9.04 6.76
C ARG A 52 2.68 -9.91 5.74
N ALA A 53 3.93 -10.27 6.03
CA ALA A 53 4.63 -11.28 5.26
C ALA A 53 3.96 -12.64 5.46
N GLY A 54 3.88 -13.43 4.39
CA GLY A 54 3.32 -14.77 4.47
C GLY A 54 4.25 -15.76 5.13
N GLY A 55 3.68 -16.80 5.73
CA GLY A 55 4.43 -17.92 6.28
C GLY A 55 4.86 -18.91 5.19
N PRO A 56 5.45 -20.07 5.58
CA PRO A 56 6.00 -21.02 4.60
C PRO A 56 5.02 -21.56 3.58
N ASP A 57 3.74 -21.68 3.95
CA ASP A 57 2.69 -22.22 3.07
C ASP A 57 1.75 -21.13 2.58
N GLU A 58 2.12 -19.87 2.72
CA GLU A 58 1.31 -18.73 2.29
C GLU A 58 1.98 -17.97 1.15
N GLU A 59 1.21 -17.11 0.48
CA GLU A 59 1.78 -16.18 -0.50
C GLU A 59 2.77 -15.23 0.18
N ASN A 60 3.57 -14.52 -0.60
CA ASN A 60 4.58 -13.60 -0.04
C ASN A 60 3.98 -12.51 0.85
N LEU A 61 2.77 -12.04 0.51
CA LEU A 61 2.02 -11.10 1.32
C LEU A 61 0.65 -11.66 1.62
N VAL A 62 0.17 -11.40 2.83
CA VAL A 62 -1.20 -11.70 3.26
C VAL A 62 -1.78 -10.42 3.81
N TRP A 63 -3.01 -10.06 3.41
CA TRP A 63 -3.65 -8.85 3.89
C TRP A 63 -5.12 -9.08 4.23
N GLU A 64 -5.64 -8.26 5.14
CA GLU A 64 -7.01 -8.35 5.61
C GLU A 64 -7.57 -6.93 5.80
N TRP A 65 -8.74 -6.69 5.24
CA TRP A 65 -9.47 -5.44 5.41
C TRP A 65 -10.22 -5.46 6.73
N SER A 66 -9.50 -5.14 7.81
CA SER A 66 -10.04 -5.16 9.17
C SER A 66 -9.12 -4.35 10.07
N ASP A 67 -9.68 -3.72 11.10
CA ASP A 67 -8.90 -3.08 12.16
C ASP A 67 -8.65 -4.05 13.33
N ASP A 68 -9.16 -5.27 13.26
CA ASP A 68 -9.09 -6.28 14.30
C ASP A 68 -8.36 -7.53 13.78
N VAL A 69 -7.04 -7.52 13.89
CA VAL A 69 -6.20 -8.67 13.56
C VAL A 69 -5.43 -9.12 14.79
N ASP A 70 -5.01 -10.37 14.81
CA ASP A 70 -4.33 -10.99 15.96
C ASP A 70 -2.82 -10.84 15.94
N TRP A 71 -2.30 -9.94 15.13
CA TRP A 71 -0.86 -9.60 15.11
C TRP A 71 -0.67 -8.10 15.30
N GLU A 72 0.52 -7.72 15.83
CA GLU A 72 0.86 -6.31 16.03
C GLU A 72 1.53 -5.74 14.79
N PRO A 73 1.00 -4.65 14.22
CA PRO A 73 1.68 -3.96 13.12
C PRO A 73 2.94 -3.27 13.64
N LYS A 74 4.02 -3.41 12.91
CA LYS A 74 5.28 -2.74 13.18
C LYS A 74 5.24 -1.30 12.67
N VAL A 75 4.51 -1.06 11.59
CA VAL A 75 4.37 0.24 10.92
C VAL A 75 2.89 0.55 10.81
N LYS A 76 2.55 1.81 11.11
CA LYS A 76 1.18 2.33 10.94
C LYS A 76 1.23 3.57 10.07
N MET A 77 0.39 3.62 9.03
CA MET A 77 0.31 4.75 8.11
C MET A 77 -1.14 5.14 7.94
N ALA A 78 -1.44 6.43 8.04
CA ALA A 78 -2.77 6.95 7.79
C ALA A 78 -2.69 8.02 6.68
N MET A 79 -3.56 7.91 5.69
CA MET A 79 -3.56 8.80 4.53
C MET A 79 -4.90 8.78 3.83
N SER A 80 -5.13 9.72 2.91
CA SER A 80 -6.29 9.68 2.03
C SER A 80 -6.07 8.66 0.91
N SER A 81 -7.17 8.23 0.29
CA SER A 81 -7.11 7.36 -0.89
C SER A 81 -6.38 8.03 -2.04
N GLN A 82 -6.52 9.34 -2.19
CA GLN A 82 -5.82 10.11 -3.22
C GLN A 82 -4.31 10.07 -3.01
N THR A 83 -3.85 10.22 -1.78
CA THR A 83 -2.42 10.15 -1.45
C THR A 83 -1.88 8.76 -1.77
N ALA A 84 -2.62 7.70 -1.45
CA ALA A 84 -2.24 6.32 -1.78
C ALA A 84 -2.11 6.13 -3.29
N ASN A 85 -3.08 6.62 -4.06
CA ASN A 85 -3.05 6.54 -5.52
C ASN A 85 -1.84 7.27 -6.11
N ARG A 86 -1.55 8.48 -5.61
CA ARG A 86 -0.38 9.25 -6.04
C ARG A 86 0.92 8.52 -5.71
N TYR A 87 0.99 7.93 -4.53
CA TYR A 87 2.18 7.18 -4.10
C TYR A 87 2.47 6.02 -5.05
N PHE A 88 1.48 5.20 -5.34
CA PHE A 88 1.67 4.04 -6.21
C PHE A 88 1.95 4.43 -7.67
N GLN A 89 1.54 5.63 -8.08
CA GLN A 89 1.91 6.15 -9.40
C GLN A 89 3.28 6.81 -9.44
N GLY A 90 3.97 6.85 -8.29
CA GLY A 90 5.30 7.46 -8.21
C GLY A 90 5.27 8.97 -8.14
N LYS A 91 4.14 9.57 -7.80
CA LYS A 91 3.91 11.02 -7.77
C LYS A 91 3.92 11.61 -6.37
N GLU A 92 4.22 10.81 -5.35
CA GLU A 92 4.27 11.27 -3.96
C GLU A 92 5.62 10.95 -3.34
N ASN A 93 6.23 11.93 -2.71
CA ASN A 93 7.43 11.71 -1.89
C ASN A 93 6.97 11.47 -0.45
N VAL A 94 7.18 10.24 0.05
CA VAL A 94 6.67 9.83 1.36
C VAL A 94 7.28 10.68 2.49
N ALA A 95 8.57 10.97 2.43
CA ALA A 95 9.23 11.76 3.47
C ALA A 95 8.63 13.17 3.55
N ILE A 96 8.39 13.81 2.40
CA ILE A 96 7.75 15.12 2.34
C ILE A 96 6.29 15.04 2.79
N ALA A 97 5.58 13.98 2.38
CA ALA A 97 4.17 13.79 2.78
C ALA A 97 4.04 13.64 4.30
N ILE A 98 4.97 12.93 4.94
CA ILE A 98 5.00 12.81 6.39
C ILE A 98 5.29 14.18 7.03
N ALA A 99 6.28 14.91 6.52
CA ALA A 99 6.62 16.23 7.04
C ALA A 99 5.46 17.22 6.93
N ARG A 100 4.66 17.12 5.87
CA ARG A 100 3.49 17.97 5.63
C ARG A 100 2.18 17.39 6.14
N ARG A 101 2.24 16.29 6.84
CA ARG A 101 1.09 15.60 7.47
C ARG A 101 0.03 15.11 6.49
N ARG A 102 0.38 14.90 5.21
CA ARG A 102 -0.49 14.18 4.29
C ARG A 102 -0.49 12.69 4.60
N ILE A 103 0.63 12.20 5.16
CA ILE A 103 0.75 10.84 5.68
C ILE A 103 1.11 10.95 7.15
N LYS A 104 0.33 10.30 8.02
CA LYS A 104 0.66 10.17 9.43
C LYS A 104 1.30 8.81 9.64
N ALA A 105 2.56 8.81 10.06
CA ALA A 105 3.32 7.58 10.28
C ALA A 105 3.47 7.32 11.77
N GLY A 106 3.30 6.07 12.18
CA GLY A 106 3.49 5.62 13.55
C GLY A 106 4.24 4.30 13.58
N GLY A 107 4.63 3.87 14.78
CA GLY A 107 5.43 2.69 14.96
C GLY A 107 6.86 2.91 14.49
N ASP A 108 7.43 1.91 13.80
CA ASP A 108 8.81 1.97 13.32
C ASP A 108 8.86 2.70 11.96
N VAL A 109 8.94 4.01 11.99
CA VAL A 109 8.97 4.86 10.78
C VAL A 109 10.20 4.54 9.92
N LYS A 110 11.32 4.17 10.54
CA LYS A 110 12.53 3.79 9.82
C LYS A 110 12.30 2.53 8.99
N ALA A 111 11.58 1.55 9.54
CA ALA A 111 11.20 0.34 8.80
C ALA A 111 10.26 0.69 7.64
N ALA A 112 9.33 1.63 7.85
CA ALA A 112 8.45 2.09 6.78
C ALA A 112 9.24 2.68 5.62
N LEU A 113 10.21 3.53 5.91
CA LEU A 113 11.05 4.16 4.89
C LEU A 113 11.93 3.13 4.16
N ALA A 114 12.33 2.06 4.85
CA ALA A 114 13.15 1.00 4.25
C ALA A 114 12.39 0.15 3.22
N ILE A 115 11.06 0.09 3.31
CA ILE A 115 10.23 -0.66 2.36
C ILE A 115 10.08 0.07 1.03
N ILE A 116 10.13 1.40 1.03
CA ILE A 116 9.89 2.22 -0.15
C ILE A 116 10.74 1.81 -1.37
N PRO A 117 12.08 1.63 -1.24
CA PRO A 117 12.87 1.21 -2.38
C PRO A 117 12.49 -0.17 -2.93
N ILE A 118 11.98 -1.04 -2.06
CA ILE A 118 11.55 -2.39 -2.45
C ILE A 118 10.32 -2.31 -3.35
N THR A 119 9.40 -1.37 -3.06
CA THR A 119 8.14 -1.24 -3.79
C THR A 119 8.24 -0.39 -5.04
N LYS A 120 9.31 0.36 -5.24
CA LYS A 120 9.48 1.23 -6.40
C LYS A 120 9.23 0.55 -7.76
N PRO A 121 9.71 -0.68 -8.00
CA PRO A 121 9.45 -1.35 -9.28
C PRO A 121 7.97 -1.60 -9.56
N LEU A 122 7.12 -1.58 -8.52
CA LEU A 122 5.69 -1.73 -8.68
C LEU A 122 5.05 -0.54 -9.41
N PHE A 123 5.61 0.66 -9.28
CA PHE A 123 4.97 1.89 -9.76
C PHE A 123 4.65 1.82 -11.25
N ALA A 124 5.52 1.26 -12.07
CA ALA A 124 5.26 1.09 -13.49
C ALA A 124 4.09 0.13 -13.75
N HIS A 125 4.02 -0.97 -13.00
CA HIS A 125 2.92 -1.94 -13.10
C HIS A 125 1.59 -1.32 -12.66
N TYR A 126 1.62 -0.55 -11.57
CA TYR A 126 0.43 0.15 -11.07
C TYR A 126 -0.07 1.15 -12.11
N ARG A 127 0.82 1.99 -12.67
CA ARG A 127 0.42 2.96 -13.70
C ARG A 127 -0.19 2.29 -14.92
N LYS A 128 0.34 1.13 -15.33
CA LYS A 128 -0.19 0.36 -16.45
C LYS A 128 -1.60 -0.14 -16.17
N MET A 129 -1.83 -0.66 -14.98
CA MET A 129 -3.15 -1.12 -14.54
C MET A 129 -4.15 0.04 -14.52
N ILE A 130 -3.77 1.17 -13.96
CA ILE A 130 -4.62 2.37 -13.89
C ILE A 130 -4.98 2.87 -15.30
N ALA A 131 -3.99 2.98 -16.18
CA ALA A 131 -4.23 3.44 -17.55
C ALA A 131 -5.18 2.51 -18.32
N ALA A 132 -5.06 1.20 -18.10
CA ALA A 132 -5.88 0.21 -18.80
C ALA A 132 -7.30 0.11 -18.25
N ASP A 133 -7.45 0.05 -16.92
CA ASP A 133 -8.71 -0.32 -16.28
C ASP A 133 -9.37 0.80 -15.48
N TYR A 134 -8.60 1.82 -15.08
CA TYR A 134 -9.09 2.91 -14.23
C TYR A 134 -8.52 4.27 -14.69
N PRO A 135 -8.72 4.64 -15.98
CA PRO A 135 -8.07 5.86 -16.51
C PRO A 135 -8.46 7.14 -15.79
N HIS A 136 -9.62 7.17 -15.12
CA HIS A 136 -10.04 8.32 -14.31
C HIS A 136 -9.16 8.54 -13.07
N LEU A 137 -8.33 7.56 -12.70
CA LEU A 137 -7.43 7.65 -11.54
C LEU A 137 -6.01 8.10 -11.91
N GLU A 138 -5.71 8.31 -13.17
CA GLU A 138 -4.38 8.79 -13.60
C GLU A 138 -4.08 10.19 -13.04
N VAL A 139 -2.88 10.37 -12.54
CA VAL A 139 -2.38 11.67 -12.05
C VAL A 139 -1.12 12.09 -12.78
#